data_2bf5c84584e2648894fa44182d9ea0e4
#
_entry.id   2bf5c84584e2648894fa44182d9ea0e4
#
_cell.length_a   1.000
_cell.length_b   1.000
_cell.length_c   1.000
_cell.angle_alpha   90.00
_cell.angle_beta   90.00
_cell.angle_gamma   90.00
#
_symmetry.space_group_name_H-M   'P 1'
#
loop_
_entity.id
_entity.type
_entity.pdbx_description
1 polymer ?
#
loop_
_entity_poly.entity_id
_entity_poly.type
_entity_poly.pdbx_seq_one_letter_code
_entity_poly.pdbx_strand_id
1 'polypeptide(L)'
;MEQNLEMIAQSYDRGIENGRRGIDLYKNLPDSILHDPDYPAYQRLSISSALSGSETEEIFNYLSPTKTMKFVDLGCCLNLMFKGYDQWPSTYYGVDISSKTIAFLNEFVARNNLQIGSLYCGSIHETPFPDNLFDIAACIGVLEYFEKDFVAKAIVEAHRILKPNGKLVVDIPNLGTPVCRIMMLIEEHMGRPDKFDMSSQEFEDSIENYFEIEKAEKVDSGGMIEYYLRCKK
;
A
#
# COMPACT_ATOMS: atom_id res chain seq x y z
N MET A 1 -3.89 14.79 12.11
CA MET A 1 -4.13 13.37 11.76
C MET A 1 -5.47 13.17 11.08
N GLU A 2 -6.62 13.41 11.74
CA GLU A 2 -7.97 13.19 11.14
C GLU A 2 -8.19 13.93 9.82
N GLN A 3 -7.86 15.22 9.73
CA GLN A 3 -7.99 16.00 8.48
C GLN A 3 -7.19 15.42 7.31
N ASN A 4 -6.02 14.83 7.59
CA ASN A 4 -5.20 14.19 6.55
C ASN A 4 -5.87 12.90 6.05
N LEU A 5 -6.37 12.07 6.96
CA LEU A 5 -7.10 10.84 6.60
C LEU A 5 -8.33 11.15 5.74
N GLU A 6 -9.10 12.17 6.11
CA GLU A 6 -10.29 12.59 5.34
C GLU A 6 -9.91 13.07 3.93
N MET A 7 -8.85 13.87 3.80
CA MET A 7 -8.38 14.37 2.51
C MET A 7 -7.93 13.22 1.59
N ILE A 8 -7.17 12.25 2.11
CA ILE A 8 -6.73 11.07 1.37
C ILE A 8 -7.95 10.25 0.95
N ALA A 9 -8.87 9.94 1.88
CA ALA A 9 -10.10 9.19 1.58
C ALA A 9 -10.90 9.85 0.46
N GLN A 10 -11.12 11.18 0.53
CA GLN A 10 -11.82 11.94 -0.52
C GLN A 10 -11.10 11.90 -1.86
N SER A 11 -9.76 11.90 -1.88
CA SER A 11 -8.99 11.78 -3.12
C SER A 11 -9.20 10.43 -3.78
N TYR A 12 -9.11 9.34 -3.01
CA TYR A 12 -9.40 7.98 -3.52
C TYR A 12 -10.85 7.83 -3.95
N ASP A 13 -11.81 8.36 -3.19
CA ASP A 13 -13.22 8.38 -3.57
C ASP A 13 -13.44 9.07 -4.94
N ARG A 14 -12.76 10.22 -5.18
CA ARG A 14 -12.79 10.89 -6.50
C ARG A 14 -12.14 10.02 -7.58
N GLY A 15 -11.05 9.33 -7.27
CA GLY A 15 -10.38 8.39 -8.18
C GLY A 15 -11.32 7.29 -8.66
N ILE A 16 -12.06 6.66 -7.73
CA ILE A 16 -13.07 5.62 -8.05
C ILE A 16 -14.18 6.19 -8.94
N GLU A 17 -14.71 7.38 -8.61
CA GLU A 17 -15.76 8.02 -9.42
C GLU A 17 -15.29 8.35 -10.85
N ASN A 18 -14.09 8.89 -10.98
CA ASN A 18 -13.50 9.20 -12.27
C ASN A 18 -13.24 7.94 -13.11
N GLY A 19 -12.69 6.89 -12.47
CA GLY A 19 -12.49 5.59 -13.12
C GLY A 19 -13.79 4.99 -13.66
N ARG A 20 -14.90 5.06 -12.90
CA ARG A 20 -16.25 4.64 -13.36
C ARG A 20 -16.74 5.42 -14.58
N ARG A 21 -16.27 6.67 -14.76
CA ARG A 21 -16.59 7.53 -15.92
C ARG A 21 -15.59 7.37 -17.08
N GLY A 22 -14.59 6.49 -16.95
CA GLY A 22 -13.53 6.32 -17.93
C GLY A 22 -12.51 7.46 -17.96
N ILE A 23 -12.44 8.26 -16.90
CA ILE A 23 -11.49 9.38 -16.76
C ILE A 23 -10.23 8.84 -16.07
N ASP A 24 -9.12 8.88 -16.79
CA ASP A 24 -7.79 8.55 -16.27
C ASP A 24 -7.10 9.84 -15.82
N LEU A 25 -6.95 10.00 -14.52
CA LEU A 25 -6.33 11.20 -13.94
C LEU A 25 -4.83 11.32 -14.28
N TYR A 26 -4.14 10.20 -14.46
CA TYR A 26 -2.71 10.18 -14.79
C TYR A 26 -2.40 10.61 -16.23
N LYS A 27 -3.41 10.65 -17.11
CA LYS A 27 -3.24 11.15 -18.48
C LYS A 27 -3.24 12.67 -18.60
N ASN A 28 -3.70 13.38 -17.58
CA ASN A 28 -3.89 14.82 -17.58
C ASN A 28 -2.97 15.52 -16.57
N LEU A 29 -1.72 15.09 -16.48
CA LEU A 29 -0.74 15.76 -15.64
C LEU A 29 -0.41 17.15 -16.17
N PRO A 30 -0.16 18.14 -15.30
CA PRO A 30 0.18 19.49 -15.71
C PRO A 30 1.54 19.57 -16.41
N ASP A 31 1.69 20.56 -17.28
CA ASP A 31 2.93 20.79 -18.03
C ASP A 31 4.16 20.93 -17.13
N SER A 32 4.00 21.45 -15.93
CA SER A 32 5.08 21.57 -14.94
C SER A 32 5.65 20.23 -14.51
N ILE A 33 4.85 19.16 -14.51
CA ILE A 33 5.30 17.79 -14.24
C ILE A 33 5.83 17.14 -15.52
N LEU A 34 5.08 17.26 -16.62
CA LEU A 34 5.44 16.64 -17.91
C LEU A 34 6.78 17.13 -18.49
N HIS A 35 7.14 18.40 -18.22
CA HIS A 35 8.41 19.00 -18.66
C HIS A 35 9.49 19.02 -17.57
N ASP A 36 9.26 18.38 -16.42
CA ASP A 36 10.27 18.27 -15.38
C ASP A 36 11.44 17.37 -15.87
N PRO A 37 12.71 17.76 -15.63
CA PRO A 37 13.88 17.02 -16.11
C PRO A 37 13.94 15.56 -15.61
N ASP A 38 13.30 15.26 -14.47
CA ASP A 38 13.27 13.90 -13.89
C ASP A 38 12.06 13.07 -14.37
N TYR A 39 11.06 13.69 -15.00
CA TYR A 39 9.85 12.99 -15.47
C TYR A 39 10.15 11.79 -16.41
N PRO A 40 11.14 11.83 -17.31
CA PRO A 40 11.48 10.66 -18.13
C PRO A 40 11.92 9.43 -17.34
N ALA A 41 12.48 9.60 -16.13
CA ALA A 41 12.83 8.48 -15.26
C ALA A 41 11.58 7.80 -14.70
N TYR A 42 10.62 8.59 -14.21
CA TYR A 42 9.31 8.12 -13.77
C TYR A 42 8.53 7.46 -14.91
N GLN A 43 8.51 8.06 -16.10
CA GLN A 43 7.79 7.51 -17.25
C GLN A 43 8.31 6.12 -17.67
N ARG A 44 9.62 5.91 -17.65
CA ARG A 44 10.20 4.58 -17.93
C ARG A 44 9.75 3.55 -16.95
N LEU A 45 9.64 3.92 -15.68
CA LEU A 45 9.14 3.08 -14.60
C LEU A 45 7.68 2.66 -14.84
N SER A 46 6.78 3.64 -15.03
CA SER A 46 5.35 3.36 -15.20
C SER A 46 5.05 2.42 -16.36
N ILE A 47 5.90 2.43 -17.40
CA ILE A 47 5.83 1.48 -18.52
C ILE A 47 6.34 0.10 -18.12
N SER A 48 7.43 0.01 -17.35
CA SER A 48 8.04 -1.27 -16.97
C SER A 48 7.24 -2.00 -15.88
N SER A 49 6.75 -1.30 -14.87
CA SER A 49 5.96 -1.89 -13.79
C SER A 49 4.58 -2.37 -14.26
N ALA A 50 3.94 -1.64 -15.17
CA ALA A 50 2.68 -2.06 -15.79
C ALA A 50 2.81 -3.37 -16.60
N LEU A 51 4.02 -3.72 -17.05
CA LEU A 51 4.28 -4.89 -17.89
C LEU A 51 4.88 -6.08 -17.14
N SER A 52 5.50 -5.88 -15.97
CA SER A 52 6.34 -6.93 -15.36
C SER A 52 5.59 -7.87 -14.41
N GLY A 53 4.60 -7.40 -13.68
CA GLY A 53 3.95 -8.18 -12.60
C GLY A 53 4.93 -8.72 -11.54
N SER A 54 6.23 -8.40 -11.65
CA SER A 54 7.33 -8.97 -10.86
C SER A 54 7.22 -8.64 -9.38
N GLU A 55 6.80 -7.42 -9.06
CA GLU A 55 6.59 -6.97 -7.66
C GLU A 55 5.57 -7.87 -6.94
N THR A 56 4.43 -8.14 -7.56
CA THR A 56 3.42 -9.03 -6.99
C THR A 56 3.92 -10.46 -6.82
N GLU A 57 4.76 -10.95 -7.73
CA GLU A 57 5.37 -12.28 -7.65
C GLU A 57 6.36 -12.37 -6.49
N GLU A 58 7.17 -11.35 -6.25
CA GLU A 58 8.12 -11.31 -5.13
C GLU A 58 7.39 -11.27 -3.79
N ILE A 59 6.35 -10.44 -3.64
CA ILE A 59 5.48 -10.41 -2.46
C ILE A 59 4.84 -11.80 -2.24
N PHE A 60 4.31 -12.43 -3.29
CA PHE A 60 3.72 -13.77 -3.21
C PHE A 60 4.74 -14.81 -2.73
N ASN A 61 5.93 -14.81 -3.32
CA ASN A 61 6.99 -15.76 -2.98
C ASN A 61 7.46 -15.60 -1.54
N TYR A 62 7.59 -14.37 -1.06
CA TYR A 62 7.96 -14.10 0.33
C TYR A 62 6.85 -14.49 1.30
N LEU A 63 5.64 -14.00 1.11
CA LEU A 63 4.52 -14.27 2.01
C LEU A 63 4.11 -15.73 1.98
N SER A 64 4.29 -16.41 0.83
CA SER A 64 4.02 -17.84 0.62
C SER A 64 2.63 -18.26 1.11
N PRO A 65 1.54 -17.63 0.61
CA PRO A 65 0.18 -17.83 1.10
C PRO A 65 -0.28 -19.29 0.95
N THR A 66 -0.98 -19.81 1.95
CA THR A 66 -1.59 -21.15 1.94
C THR A 66 -3.07 -21.08 2.29
N LYS A 67 -3.82 -22.16 2.01
CA LYS A 67 -5.28 -22.24 2.25
C LYS A 67 -5.70 -22.03 3.72
N THR A 68 -4.80 -22.27 4.67
CA THR A 68 -5.08 -22.13 6.09
C THR A 68 -4.73 -20.76 6.64
N MET A 69 -4.02 -19.95 5.86
CA MET A 69 -3.58 -18.61 6.25
C MET A 69 -4.64 -17.55 6.04
N LYS A 70 -4.58 -16.53 6.89
CA LYS A 70 -5.31 -15.27 6.74
C LYS A 70 -4.35 -14.19 6.29
N PHE A 71 -4.66 -13.54 5.19
CA PHE A 71 -3.91 -12.43 4.61
C PHE A 71 -4.65 -11.12 4.82
N VAL A 72 -3.98 -10.10 5.35
CA VAL A 72 -4.53 -8.74 5.42
C VAL A 72 -3.75 -7.79 4.51
N ASP A 73 -4.49 -7.02 3.72
CA ASP A 73 -4.00 -5.97 2.83
C ASP A 73 -4.37 -4.61 3.46
N LEU A 74 -3.36 -3.94 4.01
CA LEU A 74 -3.48 -2.67 4.73
C LEU A 74 -3.34 -1.50 3.74
N GLY A 75 -4.41 -0.74 3.51
CA GLY A 75 -4.51 0.21 2.41
C GLY A 75 -4.82 -0.49 1.10
N CYS A 76 -5.82 -1.37 1.12
CA CYS A 76 -6.04 -2.35 0.07
C CYS A 76 -6.46 -1.76 -1.29
N CYS A 77 -6.88 -0.51 -1.37
CA CYS A 77 -7.33 0.10 -2.61
C CYS A 77 -8.11 -0.90 -3.50
N LEU A 78 -7.68 -1.13 -4.72
CA LEU A 78 -8.24 -2.13 -5.64
C LEU A 78 -7.30 -3.34 -5.86
N ASN A 79 -6.37 -3.59 -4.94
CA ASN A 79 -5.34 -4.62 -5.06
C ASN A 79 -5.93 -6.03 -5.23
N LEU A 80 -7.05 -6.34 -4.55
CA LEU A 80 -7.76 -7.61 -4.72
C LEU A 80 -8.01 -7.93 -6.20
N MET A 81 -8.29 -6.89 -7.01
CA MET A 81 -8.58 -7.03 -8.44
C MET A 81 -7.32 -6.96 -9.30
N PHE A 82 -6.44 -6.00 -9.03
CA PHE A 82 -5.35 -5.66 -9.95
C PHE A 82 -4.03 -6.35 -9.62
N LYS A 83 -3.82 -6.73 -8.35
CA LYS A 83 -2.62 -7.49 -7.93
C LYS A 83 -2.87 -9.01 -7.88
N GLY A 84 -4.04 -9.48 -8.32
CA GLY A 84 -4.36 -10.91 -8.38
C GLY A 84 -4.51 -11.58 -7.00
N TYR A 85 -4.73 -10.81 -5.94
CA TYR A 85 -4.90 -11.34 -4.58
C TYR A 85 -6.15 -12.22 -4.44
N ASP A 86 -7.13 -12.06 -5.33
CA ASP A 86 -8.30 -12.94 -5.46
C ASP A 86 -7.96 -14.37 -5.87
N GLN A 87 -6.77 -14.58 -6.45
CA GLN A 87 -6.24 -15.89 -6.85
C GLN A 87 -5.40 -16.56 -5.77
N TRP A 88 -5.07 -15.85 -4.70
CA TRP A 88 -4.25 -16.40 -3.62
C TRP A 88 -5.02 -17.43 -2.80
N PRO A 89 -4.37 -18.54 -2.36
CA PRO A 89 -5.08 -19.57 -1.62
C PRO A 89 -5.50 -19.15 -0.21
N SER A 90 -4.89 -18.10 0.36
CA SER A 90 -5.20 -17.59 1.71
C SER A 90 -6.53 -16.85 1.75
N THR A 91 -7.16 -16.80 2.93
CA THR A 91 -8.37 -15.98 3.12
C THR A 91 -7.98 -14.49 3.16
N TYR A 92 -8.48 -13.71 2.20
CA TYR A 92 -8.21 -12.28 2.05
C TYR A 92 -9.03 -11.42 3.03
N TYR A 93 -8.38 -10.41 3.60
CA TYR A 93 -8.99 -9.31 4.35
C TYR A 93 -8.41 -7.99 3.83
N GLY A 94 -9.24 -6.97 3.66
CA GLY A 94 -8.80 -5.64 3.18
C GLY A 94 -9.19 -4.54 4.17
N VAL A 95 -8.30 -3.55 4.30
CA VAL A 95 -8.52 -2.31 5.06
C VAL A 95 -8.28 -1.13 4.16
N ASP A 96 -9.23 -0.21 4.06
CA ASP A 96 -9.05 1.05 3.32
C ASP A 96 -9.89 2.17 3.94
N ILE A 97 -9.39 3.41 3.88
CA ILE A 97 -10.12 4.57 4.41
C ILE A 97 -11.20 5.09 3.45
N SER A 98 -11.12 4.76 2.16
CA SER A 98 -12.10 5.16 1.14
C SER A 98 -13.33 4.28 1.19
N SER A 99 -14.45 4.88 1.55
CA SER A 99 -15.74 4.17 1.58
C SER A 99 -16.18 3.70 0.20
N LYS A 100 -15.83 4.44 -0.87
CA LYS A 100 -16.14 4.06 -2.25
C LYS A 100 -15.27 2.93 -2.75
N THR A 101 -14.00 2.88 -2.34
CA THR A 101 -13.13 1.72 -2.59
C THR A 101 -13.74 0.46 -1.98
N ILE A 102 -14.09 0.51 -0.70
CA ILE A 102 -14.69 -0.64 0.00
C ILE A 102 -16.03 -1.05 -0.63
N ALA A 103 -16.89 -0.08 -0.98
CA ALA A 103 -18.15 -0.39 -1.67
C ALA A 103 -17.90 -1.06 -3.03
N PHE A 104 -16.94 -0.56 -3.81
CA PHE A 104 -16.59 -1.12 -5.12
C PHE A 104 -16.04 -2.54 -5.01
N LEU A 105 -15.15 -2.79 -4.03
CA LEU A 105 -14.63 -4.14 -3.78
C LEU A 105 -15.73 -5.10 -3.32
N ASN A 106 -16.68 -4.67 -2.50
CA ASN A 106 -17.83 -5.50 -2.12
C ASN A 106 -18.69 -5.89 -3.35
N GLU A 107 -18.91 -4.95 -4.28
CA GLU A 107 -19.59 -5.24 -5.55
C GLU A 107 -18.80 -6.30 -6.37
N PHE A 108 -17.47 -6.15 -6.43
CA PHE A 108 -16.59 -7.10 -7.13
C PHE A 108 -16.65 -8.50 -6.51
N VAL A 109 -16.51 -8.59 -5.18
CA VAL A 109 -16.60 -9.84 -4.41
C VAL A 109 -17.92 -10.55 -4.67
N ALA A 110 -19.04 -9.82 -4.57
CA ALA A 110 -20.38 -10.37 -4.79
C ALA A 110 -20.57 -10.87 -6.24
N ARG A 111 -20.13 -10.07 -7.23
CA ARG A 111 -20.26 -10.40 -8.65
C ARG A 111 -19.47 -11.65 -9.05
N ASN A 112 -18.31 -11.86 -8.42
CA ASN A 112 -17.42 -12.98 -8.74
C ASN A 112 -17.55 -14.17 -7.77
N ASN A 113 -18.49 -14.12 -6.82
CA ASN A 113 -18.68 -15.15 -5.78
C ASN A 113 -17.41 -15.48 -5.00
N LEU A 114 -16.57 -14.47 -4.73
CA LEU A 114 -15.33 -14.66 -4.00
C LEU A 114 -15.60 -14.95 -2.52
N GLN A 115 -14.86 -15.90 -1.97
CA GLN A 115 -14.92 -16.20 -0.54
C GLN A 115 -13.75 -15.50 0.16
N ILE A 116 -14.02 -14.34 0.77
CA ILE A 116 -13.04 -13.57 1.53
C ILE A 116 -13.43 -13.51 3.01
N GLY A 117 -12.53 -13.03 3.86
CA GLY A 117 -12.81 -12.79 5.27
C GLY A 117 -13.69 -11.56 5.48
N SER A 118 -13.13 -10.37 5.27
CA SER A 118 -13.88 -9.12 5.35
C SER A 118 -13.16 -7.96 4.68
N LEU A 119 -13.93 -6.92 4.34
CA LEU A 119 -13.43 -5.60 3.94
C LEU A 119 -13.83 -4.60 5.03
N TYR A 120 -12.87 -3.87 5.56
CA TYR A 120 -13.06 -2.87 6.60
C TYR A 120 -12.80 -1.46 6.08
N CYS A 121 -13.79 -0.58 6.25
CA CYS A 121 -13.64 0.84 5.94
C CYS A 121 -13.10 1.56 7.17
N GLY A 122 -11.82 1.89 7.16
CA GLY A 122 -11.15 2.56 8.29
C GLY A 122 -9.66 2.67 8.10
N SER A 123 -8.99 3.20 9.10
CA SER A 123 -7.55 3.47 9.05
C SER A 123 -6.73 2.27 9.50
N ILE A 124 -5.55 2.12 8.88
CA ILE A 124 -4.60 1.02 9.17
C ILE A 124 -3.92 1.13 10.55
N HIS A 125 -3.96 2.29 11.21
CA HIS A 125 -3.33 2.50 12.52
C HIS A 125 -4.20 2.07 13.70
N GLU A 126 -5.48 1.74 13.45
CA GLU A 126 -6.44 1.29 14.45
C GLU A 126 -7.52 0.45 13.75
N THR A 127 -7.34 -0.88 13.75
CA THR A 127 -8.27 -1.80 13.09
C THR A 127 -9.14 -2.54 14.12
N PRO A 128 -10.33 -3.03 13.74
CA PRO A 128 -11.21 -3.78 14.64
C PRO A 128 -10.78 -5.24 14.82
N PHE A 129 -9.67 -5.64 14.24
CA PHE A 129 -9.22 -7.03 14.27
C PHE A 129 -8.63 -7.40 15.63
N PRO A 130 -8.85 -8.62 16.10
CA PRO A 130 -8.21 -9.11 17.32
C PRO A 130 -6.70 -9.30 17.14
N ASP A 131 -5.99 -9.34 18.26
CA ASP A 131 -4.56 -9.65 18.29
C ASP A 131 -4.28 -11.01 17.65
N ASN A 132 -3.15 -11.12 16.97
CA ASN A 132 -2.66 -12.38 16.40
C ASN A 132 -3.66 -13.10 15.46
N LEU A 133 -4.41 -12.33 14.68
CA LEU A 133 -5.38 -12.89 13.74
C LEU A 133 -4.73 -13.36 12.44
N PHE A 134 -3.77 -12.58 11.90
CA PHE A 134 -3.24 -12.77 10.56
C PHE A 134 -1.91 -13.49 10.53
N ASP A 135 -1.75 -14.34 9.54
CA ASP A 135 -0.50 -15.05 9.27
C ASP A 135 0.46 -14.21 8.44
N ILE A 136 -0.10 -13.46 7.49
CA ILE A 136 0.64 -12.62 6.53
C ILE A 136 -0.09 -11.31 6.27
N ALA A 137 0.68 -10.26 5.96
CA ALA A 137 0.18 -8.92 5.68
C ALA A 137 0.97 -8.24 4.57
N ALA A 138 0.32 -7.29 3.87
CA ALA A 138 0.96 -6.32 2.98
C ALA A 138 0.47 -4.91 3.30
N CYS A 139 1.35 -3.91 3.12
CA CYS A 139 1.06 -2.49 3.24
C CYS A 139 1.87 -1.74 2.18
N ILE A 140 1.34 -1.65 0.96
CA ILE A 140 2.06 -1.19 -0.23
C ILE A 140 1.39 0.06 -0.81
N GLY A 141 2.17 1.14 -0.98
CA GLY A 141 1.68 2.41 -1.50
C GLY A 141 0.77 3.15 -0.53
N VAL A 142 1.11 3.14 0.78
CA VAL A 142 0.27 3.69 1.85
C VAL A 142 1.02 4.65 2.76
N LEU A 143 2.21 4.29 3.20
CA LEU A 143 2.91 5.04 4.24
C LEU A 143 3.43 6.39 3.77
N GLU A 144 3.57 6.60 2.46
CA GLU A 144 4.00 7.86 1.84
C GLU A 144 3.13 9.06 2.23
N TYR A 145 1.86 8.84 2.52
CA TYR A 145 0.92 9.94 2.87
C TYR A 145 1.02 10.40 4.32
N PHE A 146 1.89 9.80 5.13
CA PHE A 146 1.86 9.98 6.57
C PHE A 146 3.21 10.34 7.18
N GLU A 147 3.13 11.23 8.18
CA GLU A 147 4.27 11.60 9.02
C GLU A 147 4.63 10.46 10.01
N LYS A 148 5.82 10.52 10.55
CA LYS A 148 6.44 9.55 11.48
C LYS A 148 5.51 9.04 12.58
N ASP A 149 4.74 9.92 13.21
CA ASP A 149 3.85 9.53 14.33
C ASP A 149 2.72 8.60 13.90
N PHE A 150 2.21 8.76 12.67
CA PHE A 150 1.21 7.85 12.12
C PHE A 150 1.85 6.54 11.70
N VAL A 151 2.99 6.60 11.02
CA VAL A 151 3.76 5.42 10.60
C VAL A 151 4.05 4.52 11.80
N ALA A 152 4.55 5.08 12.90
CA ALA A 152 4.80 4.33 14.14
C ALA A 152 3.54 3.61 14.67
N LYS A 153 2.38 4.27 14.66
CA LYS A 153 1.11 3.66 15.10
C LYS A 153 0.66 2.55 14.14
N ALA A 154 0.78 2.75 12.84
CA ALA A 154 0.45 1.73 11.83
C ALA A 154 1.33 0.47 11.98
N ILE A 155 2.61 0.65 12.25
CA ILE A 155 3.55 -0.45 12.51
C ILE A 155 3.18 -1.21 13.80
N VAL A 156 2.86 -0.51 14.88
CA VAL A 156 2.40 -1.12 16.14
C VAL A 156 1.11 -1.91 15.92
N GLU A 157 0.18 -1.36 15.17
CA GLU A 157 -1.08 -2.04 14.85
C GLU A 157 -0.85 -3.28 13.96
N ALA A 158 -0.03 -3.17 12.92
CA ALA A 158 0.33 -4.31 12.08
C ALA A 158 0.99 -5.43 12.93
N HIS A 159 1.89 -5.05 13.85
CA HIS A 159 2.47 -5.99 14.79
C HIS A 159 1.39 -6.63 15.68
N ARG A 160 0.45 -5.85 16.24
CA ARG A 160 -0.62 -6.34 17.13
C ARG A 160 -1.46 -7.42 16.46
N ILE A 161 -1.88 -7.19 15.22
CA ILE A 161 -2.80 -8.09 14.50
C ILE A 161 -2.11 -9.29 13.85
N LEU A 162 -0.80 -9.23 13.59
CA LEU A 162 -0.02 -10.36 13.09
C LEU A 162 0.25 -11.38 14.20
N LYS A 163 0.26 -12.64 13.84
CA LYS A 163 0.69 -13.76 14.70
C LYS A 163 2.19 -13.70 14.99
N PRO A 164 2.66 -14.37 16.05
CA PRO A 164 4.09 -14.63 16.24
C PRO A 164 4.70 -15.25 14.97
N ASN A 165 5.84 -14.72 14.53
CA ASN A 165 6.51 -15.09 13.26
C ASN A 165 5.69 -14.84 11.98
N GLY A 166 4.57 -14.10 12.05
CA GLY A 166 3.83 -13.65 10.88
C GLY A 166 4.71 -12.74 9.99
N LYS A 167 4.39 -12.67 8.71
CA LYS A 167 5.17 -11.89 7.75
C LYS A 167 4.44 -10.63 7.29
N LEU A 168 5.19 -9.56 7.08
CA LEU A 168 4.70 -8.29 6.54
C LEU A 168 5.60 -7.87 5.39
N VAL A 169 5.00 -7.47 4.27
CA VAL A 169 5.69 -6.66 3.25
C VAL A 169 5.16 -5.23 3.35
N VAL A 170 6.07 -4.27 3.43
CA VAL A 170 5.73 -2.85 3.52
C VAL A 170 6.73 -2.03 2.73
N ASP A 171 6.27 -0.97 2.07
CA ASP A 171 7.13 -0.04 1.37
C ASP A 171 7.13 1.36 1.99
N ILE A 172 8.21 2.09 1.74
CA ILE A 172 8.36 3.50 2.09
C ILE A 172 8.99 4.28 0.93
N PRO A 173 8.76 5.60 0.83
CA PRO A 173 9.44 6.44 -0.13
C PRO A 173 10.95 6.44 0.05
N ASN A 174 11.69 6.27 -1.04
CA ASN A 174 13.13 6.47 -1.09
C ASN A 174 13.43 7.95 -1.33
N LEU A 175 13.31 8.74 -0.28
CA LEU A 175 13.43 10.19 -0.34
C LEU A 175 14.75 10.62 -1.00
N GLY A 176 14.70 11.69 -1.79
CA GLY A 176 15.87 12.27 -2.48
C GLY A 176 16.18 11.63 -3.83
N THR A 177 15.46 10.59 -4.27
CA THR A 177 15.60 10.08 -5.63
C THR A 177 14.74 10.88 -6.62
N PRO A 178 15.18 11.04 -7.89
CA PRO A 178 14.41 11.73 -8.91
C PRO A 178 13.02 11.13 -9.12
N VAL A 179 12.91 9.80 -9.11
CA VAL A 179 11.63 9.09 -9.29
C VAL A 179 10.68 9.37 -8.15
N CYS A 180 11.13 9.25 -6.89
CA CYS A 180 10.31 9.56 -5.72
C CYS A 180 9.81 11.01 -5.75
N ARG A 181 10.68 11.97 -6.12
CA ARG A 181 10.28 13.38 -6.23
C ARG A 181 9.14 13.60 -7.23
N ILE A 182 9.19 12.92 -8.39
CA ILE A 182 8.10 13.02 -9.39
C ILE A 182 6.84 12.33 -8.87
N MET A 183 6.94 11.18 -8.20
CA MET A 183 5.80 10.53 -7.56
C MET A 183 5.11 11.48 -6.59
N MET A 184 5.86 12.14 -5.69
CA MET A 184 5.33 13.13 -4.75
C MET A 184 4.60 14.29 -5.45
N LEU A 185 5.14 14.84 -6.55
CA LEU A 185 4.49 15.90 -7.32
C LEU A 185 3.17 15.44 -7.96
N ILE A 186 3.12 14.20 -8.43
CA ILE A 186 1.90 13.60 -8.99
C ILE A 186 0.85 13.42 -7.89
N GLU A 187 1.24 12.87 -6.73
CA GLU A 187 0.33 12.67 -5.61
C GLU A 187 -0.21 14.01 -5.06
N GLU A 188 0.61 15.04 -4.99
CA GLU A 188 0.17 16.40 -4.65
C GLU A 188 -0.86 16.92 -5.66
N HIS A 189 -0.62 16.74 -6.98
CA HIS A 189 -1.56 17.10 -8.01
C HIS A 189 -2.90 16.34 -7.89
N MET A 190 -2.85 15.09 -7.45
CA MET A 190 -4.04 14.27 -7.18
C MET A 190 -4.79 14.70 -5.91
N GLY A 191 -4.25 15.63 -5.12
CA GLY A 191 -4.83 16.14 -3.88
C GLY A 191 -4.65 15.20 -2.68
N ARG A 192 -3.59 14.41 -2.68
CA ARG A 192 -3.13 13.56 -1.58
C ARG A 192 -1.60 13.65 -1.43
N PRO A 193 -1.09 14.83 -1.00
CA PRO A 193 0.35 15.06 -0.94
C PRO A 193 1.03 14.09 0.01
N ASP A 194 2.18 13.58 -0.41
CA ASP A 194 3.06 12.80 0.44
C ASP A 194 3.52 13.64 1.64
N LYS A 195 3.57 13.00 2.79
CA LYS A 195 4.01 13.59 4.05
C LYS A 195 5.07 12.76 4.78
N PHE A 196 5.54 11.71 4.14
CA PHE A 196 6.56 10.86 4.71
C PHE A 196 7.85 11.66 4.95
N ASP A 197 8.32 11.68 6.20
CA ASP A 197 9.39 12.54 6.68
C ASP A 197 10.53 11.76 7.36
N MET A 198 10.63 10.45 7.08
CA MET A 198 11.64 9.58 7.66
C MET A 198 12.70 9.15 6.63
N SER A 199 13.95 9.09 7.04
CA SER A 199 14.95 8.32 6.33
C SER A 199 14.71 6.81 6.48
N SER A 200 15.32 5.99 5.61
CA SER A 200 15.28 4.53 5.75
C SER A 200 15.81 4.06 7.11
N GLN A 201 16.88 4.68 7.61
CA GLN A 201 17.44 4.36 8.92
C GLN A 201 16.45 4.67 10.07
N GLU A 202 15.78 5.83 10.04
CA GLU A 202 14.78 6.17 11.05
C GLU A 202 13.59 5.23 11.01
N PHE A 203 13.19 4.79 9.82
CA PHE A 203 12.16 3.76 9.67
C PHE A 203 12.62 2.42 10.26
N GLU A 204 13.83 1.96 9.91
CA GLU A 204 14.41 0.71 10.43
C GLU A 204 14.52 0.73 11.97
N ASP A 205 15.01 1.84 12.55
CA ASP A 205 15.06 2.04 14.01
C ASP A 205 13.66 2.00 14.65
N SER A 206 12.63 2.49 13.95
CA SER A 206 11.26 2.52 14.47
C SER A 206 10.59 1.15 14.52
N ILE A 207 11.02 0.23 13.67
CA ILE A 207 10.43 -1.12 13.57
C ILE A 207 11.23 -2.19 14.31
N GLU A 208 12.46 -1.91 14.74
CA GLU A 208 13.41 -2.89 15.27
C GLU A 208 12.88 -3.73 16.45
N ASN A 209 12.02 -3.13 17.31
CA ASN A 209 11.42 -3.81 18.46
C ASN A 209 10.21 -4.70 18.07
N TYR A 210 9.67 -4.54 16.90
CA TYR A 210 8.46 -5.20 16.43
C TYR A 210 8.72 -6.24 15.35
N PHE A 211 9.70 -5.96 14.49
CA PHE A 211 9.97 -6.78 13.31
C PHE A 211 11.47 -7.04 13.12
N GLU A 212 11.78 -8.21 12.60
CA GLU A 212 13.06 -8.53 12.02
C GLU A 212 13.03 -8.21 10.52
N ILE A 213 14.00 -7.47 10.03
CA ILE A 213 14.17 -7.19 8.59
C ILE A 213 14.86 -8.38 7.96
N GLU A 214 14.13 -9.18 7.17
CA GLU A 214 14.71 -10.30 6.44
C GLU A 214 15.30 -9.89 5.08
N LYS A 215 14.72 -8.85 4.47
CA LYS A 215 15.19 -8.27 3.20
C LYS A 215 14.72 -6.82 3.13
N ALA A 216 15.52 -5.96 2.50
CA ALA A 216 15.12 -4.63 2.05
C ALA A 216 15.68 -4.40 0.65
N GLU A 217 14.86 -3.91 -0.25
CA GLU A 217 15.26 -3.65 -1.63
C GLU A 217 14.62 -2.40 -2.21
N LYS A 218 15.32 -1.78 -3.14
CA LYS A 218 14.81 -0.63 -3.88
C LYS A 218 13.97 -1.14 -5.05
N VAL A 219 12.73 -0.72 -5.07
CA VAL A 219 11.77 -1.03 -6.14
C VAL A 219 11.42 0.24 -6.91
N ASP A 220 10.67 0.10 -7.97
CA ASP A 220 10.24 1.23 -8.78
C ASP A 220 11.40 2.13 -9.22
N SER A 221 12.41 1.52 -9.86
CA SER A 221 13.63 2.24 -10.27
C SER A 221 14.27 3.06 -9.15
N GLY A 222 14.06 2.63 -7.89
CA GLY A 222 14.57 3.25 -6.69
C GLY A 222 13.68 4.34 -6.09
N GLY A 223 12.43 4.49 -6.55
CA GLY A 223 11.45 5.43 -5.99
C GLY A 223 10.95 5.03 -4.61
N MET A 224 10.83 3.73 -4.37
CA MET A 224 10.40 3.15 -3.09
C MET A 224 11.48 2.19 -2.57
N ILE A 225 11.42 1.89 -1.26
CA ILE A 225 12.16 0.82 -0.60
C ILE A 225 11.14 -0.15 -0.03
N GLU A 226 11.17 -1.41 -0.46
CA GLU A 226 10.30 -2.46 0.02
C GLU A 226 11.02 -3.30 1.08
N TYR A 227 10.35 -3.49 2.21
CA TYR A 227 10.83 -4.25 3.36
C TYR A 227 10.03 -5.53 3.52
N TYR A 228 10.73 -6.62 3.70
CA TYR A 228 10.23 -7.95 3.97
C TYR A 228 10.52 -8.30 5.42
N LEU A 229 9.47 -8.34 6.23
CA LEU A 229 9.55 -8.29 7.68
C LEU A 229 8.95 -9.53 8.34
N ARG A 230 9.60 -9.98 9.41
CA ARG A 230 9.09 -11.04 10.29
C ARG A 230 8.70 -10.47 11.64
N CYS A 231 7.47 -10.78 12.10
CA CYS A 231 6.94 -10.32 13.37
C CYS A 231 7.69 -10.95 14.56
N LYS A 232 8.22 -10.10 15.45
CA LYS A 232 8.89 -10.50 16.72
C LYS A 232 7.86 -10.56 17.84
N LYS A 233 7.46 -11.75 18.22
CA LYS A 233 6.61 -12.05 19.39
C LYS A 233 6.98 -13.36 20.02
#